data_2db33363d21ea59cb8a77088f2f55004
#
_entry.id   2db33363d21ea59cb8a77088f2f55004
#
_cell.length_a   1.000
_cell.length_b   1.000
_cell.length_c   1.000
_cell.angle_alpha   90.00
_cell.angle_beta   90.00
_cell.angle_gamma   90.00
#
_symmetry.space_group_name_H-M   'P 1'
#
loop_
_entity.id
_entity.type
_entity.pdbx_description
1 polymer ?
#
loop_
_entity_poly.entity_id
_entity_poly.type
_entity_poly.pdbx_seq_one_letter_code
_entity_poly.pdbx_strand_id
1 'polypeptide(L)'
;MATGAAAVIAKARRDIQHEFFSHDAVQADRAIAFDPSRHVQRRVFERWQRAGVIRDAGAGRYWLDVIAYDSDQRQRHKRLRIAFLIVVGLLSIGIMTGLLTVKRTTNDQSVATGQTA
;
A
#
# COMPACT_ATOMS: atom_id res chain seq x y z
N MET A 1 10.30 14.52 -2.73
CA MET A 1 8.91 14.41 -2.26
C MET A 1 8.24 13.18 -2.85
N ALA A 2 7.77 12.31 -1.97
CA ALA A 2 7.19 11.01 -2.35
C ALA A 2 5.86 11.13 -3.12
N THR A 3 5.19 12.27 -3.02
CA THR A 3 3.88 12.52 -3.63
C THR A 3 3.88 12.49 -5.16
N GLY A 4 4.97 12.94 -5.82
CA GLY A 4 5.07 12.93 -7.27
C GLY A 4 5.13 11.53 -7.86
N ALA A 5 5.96 10.65 -7.29
CA ALA A 5 6.09 9.26 -7.73
C ALA A 5 4.80 8.48 -7.50
N ALA A 6 4.16 8.66 -6.33
CA ALA A 6 2.91 8.00 -6.01
C ALA A 6 1.78 8.44 -6.97
N ALA A 7 1.73 9.72 -7.33
CA ALA A 7 0.75 10.25 -8.27
C ALA A 7 0.93 9.65 -9.68
N VAL A 8 2.16 9.51 -10.15
CA VAL A 8 2.47 8.91 -11.45
C VAL A 8 2.05 7.44 -11.48
N ILE A 9 2.33 6.69 -10.43
CA ILE A 9 1.93 5.27 -10.32
C ILE A 9 0.40 5.15 -10.27
N ALA A 10 -0.27 6.00 -9.50
CA ALA A 10 -1.73 6.00 -9.39
C ALA A 10 -2.38 6.32 -10.75
N LYS A 11 -1.82 7.25 -11.50
CA LYS A 11 -2.28 7.57 -12.86
C LYS A 11 -2.09 6.38 -13.80
N ALA A 12 -0.93 5.74 -13.76
CA ALA A 12 -0.63 4.57 -14.59
C ALA A 12 -1.64 3.44 -14.33
N ARG A 13 -1.97 3.18 -13.07
CA ARG A 13 -2.98 2.19 -12.69
C ARG A 13 -4.36 2.53 -13.24
N ARG A 14 -4.78 3.78 -13.10
CA ARG A 14 -6.08 4.24 -13.61
C ARG A 14 -6.15 4.13 -15.13
N ASP A 15 -5.08 4.49 -15.82
CA ASP A 15 -5.01 4.42 -17.27
C ASP A 15 -5.15 2.97 -17.76
N ILE A 16 -4.44 2.04 -17.15
CA ILE A 16 -4.52 0.61 -17.47
C ILE A 16 -5.92 0.08 -17.16
N GLN A 17 -6.44 0.36 -15.97
CA GLN A 17 -7.76 -0.06 -15.54
C GLN A 17 -8.85 0.47 -16.49
N HIS A 18 -8.76 1.74 -16.86
CA HIS A 18 -9.70 2.38 -17.76
C HIS A 18 -9.70 1.70 -19.14
N GLU A 19 -8.52 1.37 -19.65
CA GLU A 19 -8.39 0.69 -20.95
C GLU A 19 -9.08 -0.68 -20.93
N PHE A 20 -8.84 -1.48 -19.94
CA PHE A 20 -9.47 -2.80 -19.84
C PHE A 20 -10.97 -2.73 -19.57
N PHE A 21 -11.42 -1.84 -18.71
CA PHE A 21 -12.84 -1.70 -18.41
C PHE A 21 -13.62 -1.06 -19.55
N SER A 22 -13.05 -0.09 -20.25
CA SER A 22 -13.73 0.56 -21.39
C SER A 22 -13.97 -0.41 -22.55
N HIS A 23 -13.10 -1.39 -22.73
CA HIS A 23 -13.24 -2.45 -23.72
C HIS A 23 -13.93 -3.70 -23.18
N ASP A 24 -14.36 -3.68 -21.94
CA ASP A 24 -14.98 -4.81 -21.26
C ASP A 24 -14.09 -6.09 -21.30
N ALA A 25 -12.78 -5.88 -21.24
CA ALA A 25 -11.78 -6.94 -21.30
C ALA A 25 -11.57 -7.58 -19.92
N VAL A 26 -12.63 -8.16 -19.39
CA VAL A 26 -12.68 -8.77 -18.07
C VAL A 26 -12.83 -10.30 -18.12
N GLN A 27 -12.79 -10.86 -19.32
CA GLN A 27 -12.85 -12.28 -19.58
C GLN A 27 -11.89 -12.67 -20.70
N ALA A 28 -11.47 -13.93 -20.74
CA ALA A 28 -10.52 -14.41 -21.72
C ALA A 28 -11.00 -14.25 -23.17
N ASP A 29 -12.30 -14.40 -23.42
CA ASP A 29 -12.91 -14.26 -24.73
C ASP A 29 -13.02 -12.79 -25.19
N ARG A 30 -12.83 -11.83 -24.27
CA ARG A 30 -12.86 -10.39 -24.54
C ARG A 30 -11.51 -9.73 -24.41
N ALA A 31 -10.44 -10.51 -24.44
CA ALA A 31 -9.07 -10.00 -24.31
C ALA A 31 -8.76 -8.99 -25.41
N ILE A 32 -8.01 -7.95 -25.05
CA ILE A 32 -7.59 -6.89 -25.95
C ILE A 32 -6.07 -6.87 -26.12
N ALA A 33 -5.61 -6.36 -27.25
CA ALA A 33 -4.20 -6.07 -27.43
C ALA A 33 -3.85 -4.84 -26.58
N PHE A 34 -2.87 -4.97 -25.71
CA PHE A 34 -2.40 -3.88 -24.86
C PHE A 34 -0.88 -3.84 -24.87
N ASP A 35 -0.34 -2.66 -25.17
CA ASP A 35 1.10 -2.41 -25.14
C ASP A 35 1.34 -1.17 -24.26
N PRO A 36 1.95 -1.33 -23.08
CA PRO A 36 2.22 -0.17 -22.22
C PRO A 36 3.25 0.75 -22.86
N SER A 37 2.85 1.98 -23.13
CA SER A 37 3.67 2.96 -23.84
C SER A 37 4.72 3.63 -22.95
N ARG A 38 4.46 3.71 -21.65
CA ARG A 38 5.34 4.36 -20.68
C ARG A 38 6.01 3.34 -19.77
N HIS A 39 7.21 3.67 -19.32
CA HIS A 39 7.98 2.80 -18.42
C HIS A 39 7.22 2.48 -17.12
N VAL A 40 6.57 3.47 -16.53
CA VAL A 40 5.78 3.29 -15.30
C VAL A 40 4.58 2.38 -15.55
N GLN A 41 3.87 2.57 -16.66
CA GLN A 41 2.77 1.70 -17.06
C GLN A 41 3.22 0.25 -17.25
N ARG A 42 4.37 0.06 -17.87
CA ARG A 42 4.96 -1.28 -18.08
C ARG A 42 5.26 -1.96 -16.75
N ARG A 43 5.81 -1.24 -15.78
CA ARG A 43 6.08 -1.77 -14.44
C ARG A 43 4.81 -2.21 -13.72
N VAL A 44 3.77 -1.37 -13.76
CA VAL A 44 2.47 -1.68 -13.15
C VAL A 44 1.84 -2.88 -13.87
N PHE A 45 1.90 -2.90 -15.20
CA PHE A 45 1.38 -3.99 -16.02
C PHE A 45 2.06 -5.32 -15.67
N GLU A 46 3.38 -5.37 -15.63
CA GLU A 46 4.16 -6.56 -15.28
C GLU A 46 3.84 -7.03 -13.86
N ARG A 47 3.69 -6.10 -12.93
CA ARG A 47 3.32 -6.41 -11.55
C ARG A 47 1.96 -7.06 -11.48
N TRP A 48 0.98 -6.53 -12.22
CA TRP A 48 -0.36 -7.09 -12.26
C TRP A 48 -0.40 -8.45 -12.97
N GLN A 49 0.45 -8.67 -13.96
CA GLN A 49 0.63 -9.99 -14.55
C GLN A 49 1.14 -11.00 -13.52
N ARG A 50 2.15 -10.64 -12.74
CA ARG A 50 2.69 -11.52 -11.68
C ARG A 50 1.68 -11.80 -10.58
N ALA A 51 0.83 -10.84 -10.27
CA ALA A 51 -0.23 -10.99 -9.26
C ALA A 51 -1.45 -11.76 -9.79
N GLY A 52 -1.49 -12.11 -11.07
CA GLY A 52 -2.63 -12.78 -11.69
C GLY A 52 -3.82 -11.87 -11.98
N VAL A 53 -3.65 -10.56 -11.85
CA VAL A 53 -4.69 -9.56 -12.14
C VAL A 53 -4.86 -9.38 -13.63
N ILE A 54 -3.77 -9.28 -14.38
CA ILE A 54 -3.77 -9.27 -15.85
C ILE A 54 -3.34 -10.64 -16.33
N ARG A 55 -4.18 -11.28 -17.13
CA ARG A 55 -3.94 -12.61 -17.66
C ARG A 55 -3.73 -12.56 -19.15
N ASP A 56 -2.80 -13.38 -19.63
CA ASP A 56 -2.48 -13.52 -21.04
C ASP A 56 -3.47 -14.48 -21.71
N ALA A 57 -4.11 -14.01 -22.78
CA ALA A 57 -5.01 -14.84 -23.60
C ALA A 57 -4.32 -15.37 -24.86
N GLY A 58 -3.01 -15.12 -25.03
CA GLY A 58 -2.23 -15.48 -26.22
C GLY A 58 -2.24 -14.39 -27.26
N ALA A 59 -1.25 -14.43 -28.19
CA ALA A 59 -1.13 -13.50 -29.31
C ALA A 59 -1.07 -12.02 -28.93
N GLY A 60 -0.49 -11.69 -27.75
CA GLY A 60 -0.37 -10.32 -27.26
C GLY A 60 -1.67 -9.73 -26.76
N ARG A 61 -2.67 -10.56 -26.51
CA ARG A 61 -3.98 -10.14 -25.94
C ARG A 61 -4.03 -10.44 -24.47
N TYR A 62 -4.61 -9.52 -23.72
CA TYR A 62 -4.70 -9.59 -22.26
C TYR A 62 -6.10 -9.24 -21.79
N TRP A 63 -6.44 -9.73 -20.60
CA TRP A 63 -7.70 -9.42 -19.93
C TRP A 63 -7.47 -9.23 -18.45
N LEU A 64 -8.34 -8.47 -17.81
CA LEU A 64 -8.24 -8.14 -16.39
C LEU A 64 -9.18 -9.05 -15.59
N ASP A 65 -8.62 -9.80 -14.66
CA ASP A 65 -9.39 -10.63 -13.73
C ASP A 65 -9.90 -9.76 -12.59
N VAL A 66 -11.20 -9.44 -12.60
CA VAL A 66 -11.82 -8.55 -11.62
C VAL A 66 -11.72 -9.12 -10.22
N ILE A 67 -11.87 -10.43 -10.05
CA ILE A 67 -11.78 -11.08 -8.74
C ILE A 67 -10.37 -10.96 -8.18
N ALA A 68 -9.36 -11.22 -9.00
CA ALA A 68 -7.96 -11.08 -8.61
C ALA A 68 -7.59 -9.61 -8.35
N TYR A 69 -8.14 -8.68 -9.14
CA TYR A 69 -7.96 -7.25 -8.93
C TYR A 69 -8.50 -6.81 -7.57
N ASP A 70 -9.73 -7.18 -7.23
CA ASP A 70 -10.33 -6.88 -5.93
C ASP A 70 -9.54 -7.49 -4.78
N SER A 71 -9.09 -8.72 -4.94
CA SER A 71 -8.28 -9.42 -3.94
C SER A 71 -6.94 -8.71 -3.71
N ASP A 72 -6.26 -8.27 -4.77
CA ASP A 72 -5.01 -7.52 -4.68
C ASP A 72 -5.21 -6.17 -3.99
N GLN A 73 -6.29 -5.46 -4.33
CA GLN A 73 -6.65 -4.19 -3.69
C GLN A 73 -6.93 -4.38 -2.19
N ARG A 74 -7.68 -5.40 -1.82
CA ARG A 74 -7.98 -5.71 -0.42
C ARG A 74 -6.72 -6.07 0.36
N GLN A 75 -5.82 -6.84 -0.21
CA GLN A 75 -4.54 -7.17 0.42
C GLN A 75 -3.68 -5.94 0.65
N ARG A 76 -3.64 -5.01 -0.29
CA ARG A 76 -2.92 -3.74 -0.13
C ARG A 76 -3.48 -2.91 1.00
N HIS A 77 -4.79 -2.73 1.05
CA HIS A 77 -5.43 -1.99 2.13
C HIS A 77 -5.22 -2.66 3.47
N LYS A 78 -5.29 -3.98 3.51
CA LYS A 78 -5.04 -4.76 4.72
C LYS A 78 -3.60 -4.58 5.21
N ARG A 79 -2.60 -4.67 4.32
CA ARG A 79 -1.19 -4.47 4.67
C ARG A 79 -0.93 -3.05 5.18
N LEU A 80 -1.48 -2.04 4.53
CA LEU A 80 -1.36 -0.64 4.96
C LEU A 80 -2.01 -0.43 6.33
N ARG A 81 -3.18 -1.01 6.57
CA ARG A 81 -3.88 -0.94 7.85
C ARG A 81 -3.07 -1.59 8.97
N ILE A 82 -2.52 -2.77 8.73
CA ILE A 82 -1.68 -3.48 9.70
C ILE A 82 -0.42 -2.67 10.00
N ALA A 83 0.27 -2.17 8.97
CA ALA A 83 1.47 -1.34 9.13
C ALA A 83 1.17 -0.08 9.95
N PHE A 84 0.06 0.58 9.67
CA PHE A 84 -0.39 1.77 10.41
C PHE A 84 -0.65 1.44 11.88
N LEU A 85 -1.34 0.34 12.16
CA LEU A 85 -1.62 -0.09 13.52
C LEU A 85 -0.34 -0.42 14.31
N ILE A 86 0.64 -1.04 13.66
CA ILE A 86 1.94 -1.33 14.25
C ILE A 86 2.66 -0.04 14.63
N VAL A 87 2.72 0.93 13.72
CA VAL A 87 3.38 2.23 13.96
C VAL A 87 2.70 2.96 15.12
N VAL A 88 1.38 3.05 15.13
CA VAL A 88 0.62 3.69 16.20
C VAL A 88 0.86 2.98 17.54
N GLY A 89 0.87 1.65 17.54
CA GLY A 89 1.15 0.87 18.74
C GLY A 89 2.53 1.13 19.30
N LEU A 90 3.56 1.15 18.47
CA LEU A 90 4.93 1.44 18.89
C LEU A 90 5.10 2.85 19.44
N LEU A 91 4.47 3.85 18.81
CA LEU A 91 4.48 5.23 19.29
C LEU A 91 3.80 5.34 20.66
N SER A 92 2.68 4.66 20.85
CA SER A 92 1.95 4.65 22.12
C SER A 92 2.81 4.06 23.26
N ILE A 93 3.50 2.95 23.01
CA ILE A 93 4.39 2.32 23.97
C ILE A 93 5.55 3.26 24.32
N GLY A 94 6.15 3.91 23.33
CA GLY A 94 7.23 4.87 23.54
C GLY A 94 6.81 6.06 24.42
N ILE A 95 5.64 6.62 24.20
CA ILE A 95 5.09 7.71 25.00
C ILE A 95 4.85 7.25 26.44
N MET A 96 4.23 6.09 26.64
CA MET A 96 3.97 5.52 27.96
C MET A 96 5.28 5.30 28.75
N THR A 97 6.28 4.72 28.12
CA THR A 97 7.60 4.48 28.73
C THR A 97 8.27 5.80 29.10
N GLY A 98 8.22 6.81 28.24
CA GLY A 98 8.75 8.13 28.51
C GLY A 98 8.10 8.82 29.71
N LEU A 99 6.76 8.77 29.80
CA LEU A 99 6.02 9.33 30.92
C LEU A 99 6.35 8.64 32.24
N LEU A 100 6.47 7.33 32.26
CA LEU A 100 6.86 6.57 33.45
C LEU A 100 8.26 6.92 33.92
N THR A 101 9.21 7.09 33.01
CA THR A 101 10.58 7.49 33.32
C THR A 101 10.62 8.89 33.92
N VAL A 102 9.91 9.85 33.40
CA VAL A 102 9.80 11.21 33.92
C VAL A 102 9.19 11.19 35.32
N LYS A 103 8.15 10.42 35.54
CA LYS A 103 7.50 10.28 36.85
C LYS A 103 8.46 9.72 37.91
N ARG A 104 9.24 8.73 37.59
CA ARG A 104 10.25 8.17 38.50
C ARG A 104 11.29 9.20 38.89
N THR A 105 11.83 9.93 37.92
CA THR A 105 12.81 10.98 38.17
C THR A 105 12.25 12.07 39.10
N THR A 106 11.00 12.48 38.90
CA THR A 106 10.34 13.48 39.76
C THR A 106 10.17 12.96 41.18
N ASN A 107 9.77 11.70 41.37
CA ASN A 107 9.60 11.09 42.67
C ASN A 107 10.95 10.97 43.43
N ASP A 108 11.99 10.58 42.75
CA ASP A 108 13.33 10.49 43.33
C ASP A 108 13.85 11.85 43.81
N GLN A 109 13.61 12.90 43.02
CA GLN A 109 13.99 14.25 43.40
C GLN A 109 13.20 14.75 44.62
N SER A 110 11.92 14.42 44.68
CA SER A 110 11.06 14.78 45.81
C SER A 110 11.55 14.10 47.11
N VAL A 111 11.91 12.84 47.06
CA VAL A 111 12.44 12.09 48.19
C VAL A 111 13.78 12.67 48.64
N ALA A 112 14.69 12.97 47.71
CA ALA A 112 15.97 13.58 48.01
C ALA A 112 15.82 14.95 48.69
N THR A 113 14.91 15.78 48.23
CA THR A 113 14.59 17.08 48.80
C THR A 113 14.02 16.95 50.23
N GLY A 114 13.17 15.96 50.44
CA GLY A 114 12.61 15.66 51.76
C GLY A 114 13.64 15.22 52.77
N GLN A 115 14.69 14.53 52.36
CA GLN A 115 15.78 14.08 53.24
C GLN A 115 16.70 15.21 53.69
N THR A 116 16.83 16.25 52.90
CA THR A 116 17.70 17.39 53.24
C THR A 116 17.01 18.42 54.13
N ALA A 117 15.73 18.32 54.29
CA ALA A 117 14.97 19.18 55.17
C ALA A 117 14.99 18.62 56.60
#